data_565d0ae8fb4685c8598709bbfaeea1be
#
_entry.id   565d0ae8fb4685c8598709bbfaeea1be
#
_cell.length_a   1.000
_cell.length_b   1.000
_cell.length_c   1.000
_cell.angle_alpha   90.00
_cell.angle_beta   90.00
_cell.angle_gamma   90.00
#
_symmetry.space_group_name_H-M   'P 1'
#
loop_
_entity.id
_entity.type
_entity.pdbx_description
1 polymer ?
#
loop_
_entity_poly.entity_id
_entity_poly.type
_entity_poly.pdbx_seq_one_letter_code
_entity_poly.pdbx_strand_id
1 'polypeptide(L)'
;MPYGPSINLENAKKVAAAAMAEVRKNNWTMAVAVVDTAGDLVYFEKMDDTQVASTVVCQDKARSAARFMRATKAFQDMLAAGGEGVRVLRIKGAVPVEGGLPIAMGGKVVGAIGMSGGTSAQDGQCAKAGVDAVS
;
A
#
# COMPACT_ATOMS: atom_id res chain seq x y z
N MET A 1 4.54 -2.63 17.12
CA MET A 1 3.77 -1.39 16.93
C MET A 1 2.28 -1.73 16.95
N PRO A 2 1.52 -1.17 17.88
CA PRO A 2 0.09 -1.50 17.95
C PRO A 2 -0.73 -0.74 16.92
N TYR A 3 -1.99 -1.15 16.75
CA TYR A 3 -2.95 -0.35 16.02
C TYR A 3 -3.36 0.87 16.86
N GLY A 4 -3.53 1.99 16.18
CA GLY A 4 -4.12 3.20 16.74
C GLY A 4 -5.51 3.45 16.18
N PRO A 5 -6.09 4.65 16.43
CA PRO A 5 -7.32 5.06 15.78
C PRO A 5 -7.16 5.03 14.26
N SER A 6 -8.17 4.57 13.54
CA SER A 6 -8.11 4.51 12.08
C SER A 6 -7.93 5.90 11.47
N ILE A 7 -7.15 5.95 10.40
CA ILE A 7 -6.88 7.17 9.65
C ILE A 7 -8.18 7.83 9.21
N ASN A 8 -8.26 9.15 9.35
CA ASN A 8 -9.42 9.91 8.89
C ASN A 8 -9.29 10.26 7.40
N LEU A 9 -10.37 10.73 6.80
CA LEU A 9 -10.39 11.06 5.37
C LEU A 9 -9.40 12.15 5.02
N GLU A 10 -9.26 13.18 5.85
CA GLU A 10 -8.33 14.27 5.61
C GLU A 10 -6.89 13.77 5.47
N ASN A 11 -6.43 12.95 6.43
CA ASN A 11 -5.09 12.37 6.38
C ASN A 11 -4.93 11.34 5.26
N ALA A 12 -5.98 10.56 4.97
CA ALA A 12 -5.95 9.63 3.84
C ALA A 12 -5.73 10.38 2.52
N LYS A 13 -6.39 11.54 2.34
CA LYS A 13 -6.18 12.38 1.16
C LYS A 13 -4.76 12.96 1.10
N LYS A 14 -4.17 13.34 2.23
CA LYS A 14 -2.78 13.83 2.28
C LYS A 14 -1.81 12.75 1.83
N VAL A 15 -1.98 11.55 2.34
CA VAL A 15 -1.16 10.39 1.96
C VAL A 15 -1.27 10.12 0.46
N ALA A 16 -2.50 10.04 -0.05
CA ALA A 16 -2.74 9.79 -1.46
C ALA A 16 -2.16 10.90 -2.34
N ALA A 17 -2.34 12.16 -1.94
CA ALA A 17 -1.83 13.30 -2.71
C ALA A 17 -0.30 13.27 -2.83
N ALA A 18 0.41 12.96 -1.74
CA ALA A 18 1.87 12.86 -1.75
C ALA A 18 2.35 11.69 -2.61
N ALA A 19 1.68 10.54 -2.52
CA ALA A 19 1.99 9.39 -3.36
C ALA A 19 1.79 9.72 -4.84
N MET A 20 0.67 10.36 -5.18
CA MET A 20 0.36 10.71 -6.57
C MET A 20 1.27 11.82 -7.12
N ALA A 21 1.77 12.71 -6.26
CA ALA A 21 2.79 13.69 -6.66
C ALA A 21 4.07 12.98 -7.09
N GLU A 22 4.48 11.94 -6.37
CA GLU A 22 5.65 11.14 -6.73
C GLU A 22 5.42 10.40 -8.06
N VAL A 23 4.22 9.87 -8.28
CA VAL A 23 3.85 9.23 -9.55
C VAL A 23 4.01 10.21 -10.72
N ARG A 24 3.44 11.41 -10.59
CA ARG A 24 3.49 12.43 -11.65
C ARG A 24 4.91 12.93 -11.91
N LYS A 25 5.69 13.11 -10.85
CA LYS A 25 7.09 13.56 -10.95
C LYS A 25 7.92 12.62 -11.84
N ASN A 26 7.61 11.34 -11.82
CA ASN A 26 8.35 10.32 -12.57
C ASN A 26 7.67 9.98 -13.92
N ASN A 27 6.60 10.65 -14.28
CA ASN A 27 5.82 10.40 -15.50
C ASN A 27 5.25 8.98 -15.56
N TRP A 28 4.87 8.43 -14.39
CA TRP A 28 4.19 7.14 -14.29
C TRP A 28 2.68 7.35 -14.20
N THR A 29 1.91 6.26 -14.37
CA THR A 29 0.47 6.23 -14.11
C THR A 29 0.17 5.10 -13.13
N MET A 30 -0.64 5.41 -12.09
CA MET A 30 -0.96 4.45 -11.04
C MET A 30 -2.34 4.69 -10.46
N ALA A 31 -2.83 3.68 -9.75
CA ALA A 31 -3.96 3.81 -8.85
C ALA A 31 -3.45 3.77 -7.40
N VAL A 32 -4.12 4.48 -6.52
CA VAL A 32 -3.81 4.53 -5.09
C VAL A 32 -5.06 4.17 -4.28
N ALA A 33 -4.85 3.35 -3.26
CA ALA A 33 -5.87 3.05 -2.26
C ALA A 33 -5.32 3.33 -0.87
N VAL A 34 -6.12 3.99 -0.04
CA VAL A 34 -5.82 4.15 1.39
C VAL A 34 -6.94 3.46 2.15
N VAL A 35 -6.55 2.58 3.06
CA VAL A 35 -7.48 1.78 3.87
C VAL A 35 -7.30 2.08 5.35
N ASP A 36 -8.32 1.77 6.15
CA ASP A 36 -8.28 1.87 7.61
C ASP A 36 -7.55 0.66 8.23
N THR A 37 -7.55 0.56 9.56
CA THR A 37 -6.87 -0.54 10.26
C THR A 37 -7.47 -1.91 9.97
N ALA A 38 -8.73 -1.97 9.58
CA ALA A 38 -9.38 -3.23 9.21
C ALA A 38 -9.12 -3.61 7.74
N GLY A 39 -8.51 -2.72 6.97
CA GLY A 39 -8.27 -2.93 5.55
C GLY A 39 -9.42 -2.47 4.66
N ASP A 40 -10.39 -1.73 5.21
CA ASP A 40 -11.51 -1.20 4.44
C ASP A 40 -11.15 0.13 3.80
N LEU A 41 -11.67 0.35 2.59
CA LEU A 41 -11.33 1.49 1.77
C LEU A 41 -11.80 2.81 2.37
N VAL A 42 -10.88 3.77 2.51
CA VAL A 42 -11.18 5.15 2.94
C VAL A 42 -11.08 6.10 1.75
N TYR A 43 -10.06 5.94 0.90
CA TYR A 43 -9.85 6.80 -0.26
C TYR A 43 -9.24 6.01 -1.41
N PHE A 44 -9.71 6.31 -2.61
CA PHE A 44 -9.22 5.67 -3.84
C PHE A 44 -9.14 6.69 -4.96
N GLU A 45 -8.09 6.59 -5.77
CA GLU A 45 -7.94 7.41 -6.96
C GLU A 45 -7.21 6.60 -8.03
N LYS A 46 -7.69 6.69 -9.27
CA LYS A 46 -7.04 6.04 -10.40
C LYS A 46 -6.77 7.08 -11.48
N MET A 47 -5.50 7.20 -11.88
CA MET A 47 -5.14 8.07 -12.99
C MET A 47 -5.69 7.52 -14.30
N ASP A 48 -5.99 8.42 -15.25
CA ASP A 48 -6.30 8.02 -16.62
C ASP A 48 -5.14 7.19 -17.17
N ASP A 49 -5.45 6.26 -18.05
CA ASP A 49 -4.50 5.39 -18.73
C ASP A 49 -3.77 4.39 -17.82
N THR A 50 -4.18 4.27 -16.56
CA THR A 50 -3.67 3.22 -15.67
C THR A 50 -4.25 1.87 -16.08
N GLN A 51 -3.43 0.82 -16.03
CA GLN A 51 -3.90 -0.53 -16.37
C GLN A 51 -5.12 -0.92 -15.53
N VAL A 52 -6.03 -1.66 -16.14
CA VAL A 52 -7.33 -2.00 -15.52
C VAL A 52 -7.16 -2.74 -14.19
N ALA A 53 -6.25 -3.69 -14.13
CA ALA A 53 -6.03 -4.51 -12.93
C ALA A 53 -5.63 -3.70 -11.70
N SER A 54 -5.02 -2.53 -11.87
CA SER A 54 -4.48 -1.74 -10.75
C SER A 54 -5.54 -1.28 -9.77
N THR A 55 -6.80 -1.12 -10.20
CA THR A 55 -7.91 -0.79 -9.30
C THR A 55 -8.04 -1.81 -8.16
N VAL A 56 -7.97 -3.10 -8.49
CA VAL A 56 -8.07 -4.17 -7.50
C VAL A 56 -6.74 -4.39 -6.79
N VAL A 57 -5.65 -4.43 -7.55
CA VAL A 57 -4.32 -4.74 -7.01
C VAL A 57 -3.88 -3.72 -5.95
N CYS A 58 -4.11 -2.42 -6.16
CA CYS A 58 -3.73 -1.41 -5.16
C CYS A 58 -4.52 -1.60 -3.86
N GLN A 59 -5.78 -1.98 -3.95
CA GLN A 59 -6.61 -2.26 -2.77
C GLN A 59 -6.14 -3.51 -2.04
N ASP A 60 -5.81 -4.57 -2.77
CA ASP A 60 -5.30 -5.81 -2.17
C ASP A 60 -3.98 -5.57 -1.44
N LYS A 61 -3.07 -4.79 -2.03
CA LYS A 61 -1.80 -4.42 -1.38
C LYS A 61 -2.04 -3.62 -0.10
N ALA A 62 -2.93 -2.62 -0.15
CA ALA A 62 -3.26 -1.81 1.02
C ALA A 62 -3.84 -2.67 2.14
N ARG A 63 -4.80 -3.52 1.80
CA ARG A 63 -5.46 -4.41 2.78
C ARG A 63 -4.46 -5.37 3.43
N SER A 64 -3.57 -5.96 2.62
CA SER A 64 -2.51 -6.84 3.13
C SER A 64 -1.63 -6.09 4.14
N ALA A 65 -1.17 -4.89 3.77
CA ALA A 65 -0.30 -4.11 4.64
C ALA A 65 -0.98 -3.73 5.96
N ALA A 66 -2.27 -3.38 5.93
CA ALA A 66 -3.03 -3.02 7.13
C ALA A 66 -3.21 -4.23 8.05
N ARG A 67 -3.69 -5.34 7.49
CA ARG A 67 -4.07 -6.52 8.29
C ARG A 67 -2.89 -7.28 8.83
N PHE A 68 -1.76 -7.30 8.13
CA PHE A 68 -0.55 -8.00 8.57
C PHE A 68 0.48 -7.06 9.20
N MET A 69 0.19 -5.76 9.27
CA MET A 69 1.05 -4.74 9.90
C MET A 69 2.47 -4.76 9.35
N ARG A 70 2.60 -4.96 8.04
CA ARG A 70 3.92 -5.00 7.39
C ARG A 70 3.82 -4.65 5.91
N ALA A 71 4.92 -4.19 5.33
CA ALA A 71 5.01 -3.94 3.91
C ALA A 71 4.77 -5.22 3.12
N THR A 72 4.08 -5.11 1.98
CA THR A 72 3.89 -6.26 1.09
C THR A 72 5.21 -6.77 0.52
N LYS A 73 6.25 -5.90 0.49
CA LYS A 73 7.61 -6.33 0.12
C LYS A 73 8.14 -7.42 1.05
N ALA A 74 7.75 -7.41 2.33
CA ALA A 74 8.18 -8.47 3.25
C ALA A 74 7.70 -9.85 2.77
N PHE A 75 6.48 -9.94 2.26
CA PHE A 75 5.95 -11.18 1.70
C PHE A 75 6.61 -11.51 0.36
N GLN A 76 6.89 -10.50 -0.45
CA GLN A 76 7.61 -10.68 -1.72
C GLN A 76 8.99 -11.31 -1.46
N ASP A 77 9.73 -10.76 -0.51
CA ASP A 77 11.08 -11.25 -0.17
C ASP A 77 11.03 -12.64 0.44
N MET A 78 10.03 -12.92 1.27
CA MET A 78 9.81 -14.23 1.87
C MET A 78 9.58 -15.30 0.79
N LEU A 79 8.73 -15.00 -0.18
CA LEU A 79 8.45 -15.90 -1.29
C LEU A 79 9.69 -16.11 -2.17
N ALA A 80 10.42 -15.05 -2.45
CA ALA A 80 11.63 -15.09 -3.29
C ALA A 80 12.73 -15.95 -2.65
N ALA A 81 12.81 -15.99 -1.32
CA ALA A 81 13.78 -16.81 -0.59
C ALA A 81 13.51 -18.31 -0.70
N GLY A 82 12.29 -18.70 -1.05
CA GLY A 82 11.91 -20.12 -1.15
C GLY A 82 11.83 -20.80 0.21
N GLY A 83 11.93 -22.14 0.21
CA GLY A 83 11.83 -22.92 1.44
C GLY A 83 10.50 -22.67 2.15
N GLU A 84 10.53 -22.39 3.45
CA GLU A 84 9.34 -22.10 4.23
C GLU A 84 8.60 -20.85 3.76
N GLY A 85 9.29 -19.91 3.07
CA GLY A 85 8.69 -18.70 2.57
C GLY A 85 7.59 -18.93 1.53
N VAL A 86 7.59 -20.09 0.89
CA VAL A 86 6.56 -20.44 -0.11
C VAL A 86 5.17 -20.52 0.53
N ARG A 87 5.08 -20.76 1.83
CA ARG A 87 3.81 -20.83 2.56
C ARG A 87 3.00 -19.53 2.50
N VAL A 88 3.64 -18.39 2.17
CA VAL A 88 2.91 -17.12 2.00
C VAL A 88 1.79 -17.22 0.97
N LEU A 89 1.94 -18.10 -0.01
CA LEU A 89 0.93 -18.33 -1.05
C LEU A 89 -0.37 -18.93 -0.48
N ARG A 90 -0.33 -19.49 0.72
CA ARG A 90 -1.51 -20.07 1.38
C ARG A 90 -2.06 -19.19 2.50
N ILE A 91 -1.41 -18.08 2.79
CA ILE A 91 -1.90 -17.13 3.80
C ILE A 91 -2.91 -16.21 3.12
N LYS A 92 -4.18 -16.40 3.43
CA LYS A 92 -5.27 -15.66 2.78
C LYS A 92 -5.13 -14.17 3.03
N GLY A 93 -5.08 -13.39 1.96
CA GLY A 93 -4.97 -11.94 2.00
C GLY A 93 -3.55 -11.40 2.02
N ALA A 94 -2.53 -12.25 2.20
CA ALA A 94 -1.14 -11.80 2.08
C ALA A 94 -0.80 -11.62 0.60
N VAL A 95 -0.29 -10.42 0.24
CA VAL A 95 0.05 -10.09 -1.15
C VAL A 95 1.57 -9.99 -1.27
N PRO A 96 2.22 -10.95 -1.96
CA PRO A 96 3.69 -10.98 -2.07
C PRO A 96 4.23 -10.10 -3.20
N VAL A 97 3.74 -8.86 -3.29
CA VAL A 97 4.13 -7.90 -4.33
C VAL A 97 4.30 -6.52 -3.69
N GLU A 98 5.46 -5.94 -3.81
CA GLU A 98 5.78 -4.62 -3.27
C GLU A 98 4.81 -3.54 -3.75
N GLY A 99 4.47 -2.58 -2.88
CA GLY A 99 3.60 -1.45 -3.19
C GLY A 99 2.57 -1.17 -2.12
N GLY A 100 2.44 -2.03 -1.11
CA GLY A 100 1.60 -1.80 0.06
C GLY A 100 2.45 -1.49 1.29
N LEU A 101 2.11 -0.42 2.02
CA LEU A 101 2.81 -0.01 3.24
C LEU A 101 1.83 0.34 4.34
N PRO A 102 2.10 -0.08 5.60
CA PRO A 102 1.35 0.46 6.73
C PRO A 102 1.59 1.95 6.87
N ILE A 103 0.57 2.67 7.28
CA ILE A 103 0.69 4.09 7.64
C ILE A 103 0.79 4.16 9.16
N ALA A 104 1.88 4.71 9.66
CA ALA A 104 2.10 4.87 11.09
C ALA A 104 2.04 6.35 11.47
N MET A 105 1.30 6.65 12.53
CA MET A 105 1.20 7.98 13.09
C MET A 105 1.30 7.86 14.61
N GLY A 106 2.19 8.64 15.23
CA GLY A 106 2.38 8.57 16.67
C GLY A 106 2.79 7.19 17.19
N GLY A 107 3.57 6.45 16.40
CA GLY A 107 4.05 5.11 16.78
C GLY A 107 2.99 4.01 16.69
N LYS A 108 1.87 4.27 16.01
CA LYS A 108 0.76 3.30 15.86
C LYS A 108 0.36 3.16 14.42
N VAL A 109 -0.05 1.96 14.01
CA VAL A 109 -0.57 1.72 12.67
C VAL A 109 -2.02 2.22 12.63
N VAL A 110 -2.28 3.16 11.72
CA VAL A 110 -3.60 3.78 11.58
C VAL A 110 -4.31 3.39 10.30
N GLY A 111 -3.65 2.68 9.42
CA GLY A 111 -4.18 2.23 8.13
C GLY A 111 -3.04 1.79 7.24
N ALA A 112 -3.28 1.78 5.94
CA ALA A 112 -2.26 1.44 4.97
C ALA A 112 -2.55 2.08 3.61
N ILE A 113 -1.50 2.17 2.80
CA ILE A 113 -1.59 2.61 1.41
C ILE A 113 -1.20 1.45 0.49
N GLY A 114 -1.83 1.37 -0.67
CA GLY A 114 -1.44 0.48 -1.75
C GLY A 114 -1.36 1.22 -3.05
N MET A 115 -0.28 0.97 -3.80
CA MET A 115 -0.05 1.54 -5.12
C MET A 115 0.08 0.44 -6.15
N SER A 116 -0.43 0.69 -7.36
CA SER A 116 -0.29 -0.25 -8.46
C SER A 116 -0.35 0.49 -9.80
N GLY A 117 0.49 0.08 -10.74
CA GLY A 117 0.53 0.63 -12.10
C GLY A 117 1.92 0.66 -12.71
N GLY A 118 2.97 0.72 -11.90
CA GLY A 118 4.35 0.63 -12.35
C GLY A 118 4.95 -0.74 -12.07
N THR A 119 6.27 -0.82 -12.01
CA THR A 119 6.94 -2.00 -11.46
C THR A 119 6.66 -2.04 -9.96
N SER A 120 6.83 -3.20 -9.32
CA SER A 120 6.62 -3.31 -7.88
C SER A 120 7.52 -2.34 -7.09
N ALA A 121 8.75 -2.15 -7.51
CA ALA A 121 9.66 -1.19 -6.88
C ALA A 121 9.18 0.25 -7.04
N GLN A 122 8.65 0.62 -8.20
CA GLN A 122 8.09 1.94 -8.44
C GLN A 122 6.84 2.16 -7.59
N ASP A 123 5.99 1.16 -7.49
CA ASP A 123 4.80 1.19 -6.64
C ASP A 123 5.21 1.43 -5.17
N GLY A 124 6.24 0.74 -4.71
CA GLY A 124 6.77 0.89 -3.34
C GLY A 124 7.35 2.28 -3.09
N GLN A 125 8.05 2.84 -4.07
CA GLN A 125 8.61 4.19 -3.98
C GLN A 125 7.49 5.23 -3.78
N CYS A 126 6.42 5.11 -4.52
CA CYS A 126 5.29 6.04 -4.43
C CYS A 126 4.50 5.86 -3.14
N ALA A 127 4.33 4.61 -2.69
CA ALA A 127 3.69 4.33 -1.41
C ALA A 127 4.48 4.96 -0.25
N LYS A 128 5.81 4.88 -0.30
CA LYS A 128 6.68 5.49 0.73
C LYS A 128 6.53 7.01 0.76
N ALA A 129 6.47 7.66 -0.39
CA ALA A 129 6.24 9.11 -0.45
C ALA A 129 4.92 9.48 0.25
N GLY A 130 3.89 8.65 0.07
CA GLY A 130 2.61 8.85 0.75
C GLY A 130 2.71 8.73 2.26
N VAL A 131 3.32 7.66 2.74
CA VAL A 131 3.48 7.42 4.19
C VAL A 131 4.29 8.52 4.86
N ASP A 132 5.35 8.97 4.19
CA ASP A 132 6.23 10.00 4.74
C ASP A 132 5.51 11.36 4.94
N ALA A 133 4.40 11.59 4.26
CA ALA A 133 3.65 12.85 4.36
C ALA A 133 2.96 13.04 5.71
N VAL A 134 2.74 11.96 6.47
CA VAL A 134 2.03 12.00 7.76
C VAL A 134 2.84 11.37 8.91
N SER A 135 4.02 10.88 8.63
CA SER A 135 4.87 10.26 9.65
C SER A 135 5.67 11.29 10.44
#